data_51cc960aee422787e2b9e2bc0f259345
#
_entry.id   51cc960aee422787e2b9e2bc0f259345
#
_cell.length_a   1.000
_cell.length_b   1.000
_cell.length_c   1.000
_cell.angle_alpha   90.00
_cell.angle_beta   90.00
_cell.angle_gamma   90.00
#
_symmetry.space_group_name_H-M   'P 1'
#
loop_
_entity.id
_entity.type
_entity.pdbx_description
1 polymer ?
#
loop_
_entity_poly.entity_id
_entity_poly.type
_entity_poly.pdbx_seq_one_letter_code
_entity_poly.pdbx_strand_id
1 'polypeptide(L)'
;KNIGHVAEGNSRLQRQAERQERELEEITAHIAGRESHEKGNTGYAQQASIRASEAREVAAGGDQMMETVNASMQAIVDRSSEMRGIVSLIDNVAFQTNILALNAAIEAAHAGNQGRGFAVVAKEVGLLARKSSHSTQTIQQLINHSLQGIEDGSKAVGRLESNLQKVTGLVGNLSGLLNDISGATLSQGESIHHMTRQLHNLNQVAKQTGELVGHASKASRQLQSESHQLLQAVTRFRLPA
;
A
#
# COMPACT_ATOMS: atom_id res chain seq x y z
N LYS A 1 -69.22 -25.82 -13.07
CA LYS A 1 -67.87 -26.26 -12.58
C LYS A 1 -66.77 -25.33 -13.11
N ASN A 2 -66.74 -24.93 -14.39
CA ASN A 2 -65.66 -24.16 -14.99
C ASN A 2 -65.50 -22.75 -14.40
N ILE A 3 -66.59 -22.06 -14.00
CA ILE A 3 -66.52 -20.71 -13.45
C ILE A 3 -65.87 -20.71 -12.04
N GLY A 4 -66.08 -21.76 -11.25
CA GLY A 4 -65.42 -21.92 -9.94
C GLY A 4 -63.90 -22.06 -10.07
N HIS A 5 -63.42 -22.83 -11.08
CA HIS A 5 -61.98 -22.99 -11.35
C HIS A 5 -61.33 -21.67 -11.81
N VAL A 6 -62.05 -20.85 -12.61
CA VAL A 6 -61.56 -19.53 -13.06
C VAL A 6 -61.46 -18.56 -11.87
N ALA A 7 -62.45 -18.57 -10.98
CA ALA A 7 -62.40 -17.73 -9.78
C ALA A 7 -61.25 -18.11 -8.84
N GLU A 8 -60.98 -19.40 -8.65
CA GLU A 8 -59.87 -19.90 -7.84
C GLU A 8 -58.52 -19.55 -8.51
N GLY A 9 -58.39 -19.73 -9.84
CA GLY A 9 -57.20 -19.33 -10.63
C GLY A 9 -56.92 -17.85 -10.50
N ASN A 10 -57.90 -16.98 -10.63
CA ASN A 10 -57.78 -15.54 -10.45
C ASN A 10 -57.33 -15.16 -9.04
N SER A 11 -57.85 -15.83 -7.99
CA SER A 11 -57.41 -15.62 -6.59
C SER A 11 -55.94 -16.00 -6.37
N ARG A 12 -55.47 -17.05 -7.06
CA ARG A 12 -54.04 -17.45 -7.01
C ARG A 12 -53.16 -16.41 -7.71
N LEU A 13 -53.57 -15.95 -8.90
CA LEU A 13 -52.87 -14.91 -9.61
C LEU A 13 -52.77 -13.58 -8.85
N GLN A 14 -53.87 -13.21 -8.18
CA GLN A 14 -53.89 -12.03 -7.30
C GLN A 14 -52.79 -12.11 -6.21
N ARG A 15 -52.77 -13.22 -5.47
CA ARG A 15 -51.75 -13.46 -4.43
C ARG A 15 -50.33 -13.50 -4.99
N GLN A 16 -50.16 -13.99 -6.22
CA GLN A 16 -48.86 -14.02 -6.88
C GLN A 16 -48.41 -12.60 -7.30
N ALA A 17 -49.32 -11.76 -7.82
CA ALA A 17 -49.04 -10.37 -8.15
C ALA A 17 -48.61 -9.56 -6.92
N GLU A 18 -49.35 -9.70 -5.79
CA GLU A 18 -48.99 -9.05 -4.53
C GLU A 18 -47.65 -9.52 -3.95
N ARG A 19 -47.26 -10.78 -4.18
CA ARG A 19 -45.95 -11.30 -3.80
C ARG A 19 -44.85 -10.71 -4.68
N GLN A 20 -45.07 -10.66 -5.97
CA GLN A 20 -44.13 -10.07 -6.92
C GLN A 20 -43.86 -8.57 -6.62
N GLU A 21 -44.89 -7.82 -6.27
CA GLU A 21 -44.77 -6.41 -5.89
C GLU A 21 -43.84 -6.26 -4.67
N ARG A 22 -44.01 -7.04 -3.63
CA ARG A 22 -43.12 -7.03 -2.45
C ARG A 22 -41.68 -7.42 -2.80
N GLU A 23 -41.51 -8.49 -3.60
CA GLU A 23 -40.18 -8.93 -4.01
C GLU A 23 -39.47 -7.84 -4.85
N LEU A 24 -40.19 -7.11 -5.71
CA LEU A 24 -39.66 -5.99 -6.49
C LEU A 24 -39.28 -4.81 -5.61
N GLU A 25 -40.03 -4.50 -4.54
CA GLU A 25 -39.66 -3.47 -3.56
C GLU A 25 -38.36 -3.83 -2.83
N GLU A 26 -38.20 -5.09 -2.38
CA GLU A 26 -36.97 -5.55 -1.75
C GLU A 26 -35.77 -5.48 -2.71
N ILE A 27 -35.92 -5.92 -3.96
CA ILE A 27 -34.84 -5.84 -4.95
C ILE A 27 -34.47 -4.36 -5.22
N THR A 28 -35.46 -3.47 -5.30
CA THR A 28 -35.21 -2.04 -5.50
C THR A 28 -34.39 -1.44 -4.34
N ALA A 29 -34.73 -1.80 -3.10
CA ALA A 29 -33.96 -1.37 -1.93
C ALA A 29 -32.51 -1.93 -1.95
N HIS A 30 -32.34 -3.19 -2.35
CA HIS A 30 -31.01 -3.79 -2.52
C HIS A 30 -30.18 -3.09 -3.60
N ILE A 31 -30.77 -2.70 -4.72
CA ILE A 31 -30.06 -1.98 -5.79
C ILE A 31 -29.65 -0.58 -5.32
N ALA A 32 -30.51 0.14 -4.60
CA ALA A 32 -30.15 1.43 -4.02
C ALA A 32 -28.97 1.32 -3.03
N GLY A 33 -28.93 0.25 -2.22
CA GLY A 33 -27.78 -0.05 -1.37
C GLY A 33 -26.51 -0.30 -2.17
N ARG A 34 -26.58 -1.06 -3.27
CA ARG A 34 -25.42 -1.31 -4.15
C ARG A 34 -24.90 -0.03 -4.83
N GLU A 35 -25.78 0.87 -5.25
CA GLU A 35 -25.38 2.17 -5.80
C GLU A 35 -24.60 3.01 -4.77
N SER A 36 -25.02 2.99 -3.52
CA SER A 36 -24.30 3.65 -2.43
C SER A 36 -22.91 3.04 -2.21
N HIS A 37 -22.80 1.70 -2.24
CA HIS A 37 -21.51 1.00 -2.11
C HIS A 37 -20.58 1.28 -3.28
N GLU A 38 -21.10 1.36 -4.51
CA GLU A 38 -20.33 1.70 -5.70
C GLU A 38 -19.71 3.10 -5.59
N LYS A 39 -20.49 4.10 -5.18
CA LYS A 39 -20.00 5.46 -4.93
C LYS A 39 -18.92 5.48 -3.83
N GLY A 40 -19.13 4.69 -2.77
CA GLY A 40 -18.13 4.51 -1.71
C GLY A 40 -16.83 3.90 -2.24
N ASN A 41 -16.90 2.84 -3.03
CA ASN A 41 -15.75 2.18 -3.60
C ASN A 41 -14.94 3.09 -4.54
N THR A 42 -15.62 3.88 -5.36
CA THR A 42 -14.98 4.91 -6.21
C THR A 42 -14.21 5.91 -5.36
N GLY A 43 -14.82 6.43 -4.29
CA GLY A 43 -14.16 7.34 -3.37
C GLY A 43 -12.95 6.73 -2.67
N TYR A 44 -13.05 5.49 -2.20
CA TYR A 44 -11.95 4.77 -1.56
C TYR A 44 -10.81 4.48 -2.53
N ALA A 45 -11.10 4.05 -3.77
CA ALA A 45 -10.08 3.83 -4.79
C ALA A 45 -9.33 5.12 -5.12
N GLN A 46 -10.03 6.25 -5.23
CA GLN A 46 -9.42 7.55 -5.46
C GLN A 46 -8.54 8.00 -4.30
N GLN A 47 -8.99 7.87 -3.07
CA GLN A 47 -8.19 8.19 -1.88
C GLN A 47 -6.95 7.30 -1.78
N ALA A 48 -7.09 5.99 -2.03
CA ALA A 48 -5.98 5.06 -2.03
C ALA A 48 -4.95 5.40 -3.13
N SER A 49 -5.40 5.85 -4.32
CA SER A 49 -4.53 6.30 -5.41
C SER A 49 -3.71 7.54 -5.01
N ILE A 50 -4.33 8.52 -4.33
CA ILE A 50 -3.63 9.69 -3.80
C ILE A 50 -2.56 9.26 -2.80
N ARG A 51 -2.90 8.38 -1.85
CA ARG A 51 -1.95 7.87 -0.84
C ARG A 51 -0.81 7.05 -1.45
N ALA A 52 -1.09 6.29 -2.50
CA ALA A 52 -0.05 5.59 -3.26
C ALA A 52 0.91 6.58 -3.93
N SER A 53 0.40 7.66 -4.53
CA SER A 53 1.23 8.71 -5.12
C SER A 53 2.12 9.41 -4.07
N GLU A 54 1.57 9.77 -2.91
CA GLU A 54 2.33 10.33 -1.78
C GLU A 54 3.44 9.38 -1.31
N ALA A 55 3.12 8.09 -1.15
CA ALA A 55 4.11 7.08 -0.75
C ALA A 55 5.24 6.92 -1.77
N ARG A 56 4.93 7.02 -3.07
CA ARG A 56 5.92 7.00 -4.14
C ARG A 56 6.85 8.20 -4.10
N GLU A 57 6.32 9.39 -3.83
CA GLU A 57 7.09 10.62 -3.70
C GLU A 57 8.05 10.54 -2.49
N VAL A 58 7.57 10.05 -1.35
CA VAL A 58 8.39 9.84 -0.15
C VAL A 58 9.50 8.82 -0.41
N ALA A 59 9.21 7.72 -1.13
CA ALA A 59 10.22 6.73 -1.48
C ALA A 59 11.28 7.30 -2.43
N ALA A 60 10.87 8.09 -3.44
CA ALA A 60 11.79 8.77 -4.36
C ALA A 60 12.68 9.80 -3.63
N GLY A 61 12.12 10.55 -2.68
CA GLY A 61 12.91 11.45 -1.82
C GLY A 61 13.90 10.69 -0.93
N GLY A 62 13.53 9.50 -0.48
CA GLY A 62 14.42 8.58 0.24
C GLY A 62 15.61 8.14 -0.61
N ASP A 63 15.41 7.76 -1.87
CA ASP A 63 16.48 7.38 -2.80
C ASP A 63 17.48 8.52 -2.99
N GLN A 64 17.02 9.74 -3.22
CA GLN A 64 17.88 10.91 -3.36
C GLN A 64 18.70 11.22 -2.08
N MET A 65 18.10 10.98 -0.91
CA MET A 65 18.80 11.12 0.36
C MET A 65 19.90 10.06 0.51
N MET A 66 19.65 8.81 0.07
CA MET A 66 20.65 7.74 0.11
C MET A 66 21.85 8.02 -0.80
N GLU A 67 21.63 8.59 -1.99
CA GLU A 67 22.73 9.06 -2.85
C GLU A 67 23.61 10.10 -2.12
N THR A 68 22.98 11.05 -1.43
CA THR A 68 23.70 12.08 -0.65
C THR A 68 24.50 11.47 0.50
N VAL A 69 23.94 10.50 1.20
CA VAL A 69 24.61 9.76 2.28
C VAL A 69 25.79 8.96 1.73
N ASN A 70 25.64 8.27 0.61
CA ASN A 70 26.71 7.52 -0.05
C ASN A 70 27.86 8.44 -0.47
N ALA A 71 27.55 9.59 -1.09
CA ALA A 71 28.57 10.58 -1.45
C ALA A 71 29.32 11.10 -0.21
N SER A 72 28.61 11.32 0.89
CA SER A 72 29.22 11.75 2.16
C SER A 72 30.12 10.68 2.76
N MET A 73 29.70 9.42 2.75
CA MET A 73 30.50 8.26 3.21
C MET A 73 31.78 8.13 2.37
N GLN A 74 31.69 8.26 1.05
CA GLN A 74 32.85 8.22 0.16
C GLN A 74 33.84 9.35 0.47
N ALA A 75 33.35 10.57 0.69
CA ALA A 75 34.21 11.69 1.06
C ALA A 75 34.94 11.46 2.41
N ILE A 76 34.29 10.75 3.38
CA ILE A 76 34.95 10.40 4.62
C ILE A 76 36.03 9.33 4.40
N VAL A 77 35.79 8.35 3.54
CA VAL A 77 36.80 7.34 3.14
C VAL A 77 38.03 8.02 2.55
N ASP A 78 37.83 8.93 1.60
CA ASP A 78 38.93 9.65 0.91
C ASP A 78 39.77 10.48 1.91
N ARG A 79 39.10 11.26 2.78
CA ARG A 79 39.77 12.03 3.85
C ARG A 79 40.48 11.15 4.88
N SER A 80 39.93 10.01 5.22
CA SER A 80 40.57 9.05 6.13
C SER A 80 41.81 8.42 5.49
N SER A 81 41.81 8.22 4.18
CA SER A 81 42.99 7.77 3.42
C SER A 81 44.10 8.82 3.43
N GLU A 82 43.75 10.10 3.24
CA GLU A 82 44.71 11.21 3.34
C GLU A 82 45.31 11.30 4.75
N MET A 83 44.48 11.21 5.79
CA MET A 83 44.93 11.17 7.19
C MET A 83 45.90 10.02 7.45
N ARG A 84 45.66 8.85 6.89
CA ARG A 84 46.56 7.68 7.00
C ARG A 84 47.93 7.98 6.38
N GLY A 85 47.96 8.67 5.24
CA GLY A 85 49.21 9.14 4.58
C GLY A 85 50.00 10.10 5.49
N ILE A 86 49.32 11.08 6.09
CA ILE A 86 49.93 12.05 7.00
C ILE A 86 50.48 11.34 8.27
N VAL A 87 49.72 10.45 8.90
CA VAL A 87 50.17 9.73 10.08
C VAL A 87 51.35 8.83 9.78
N SER A 88 51.39 8.19 8.61
CA SER A 88 52.58 7.44 8.14
C SER A 88 53.82 8.30 7.98
N LEU A 89 53.66 9.53 7.46
CA LEU A 89 54.76 10.48 7.35
C LEU A 89 55.27 10.88 8.75
N ILE A 90 54.36 11.14 9.70
CA ILE A 90 54.78 11.49 11.10
C ILE A 90 55.49 10.33 11.75
N ASP A 91 55.06 9.09 11.53
CA ASP A 91 55.76 7.90 12.08
C ASP A 91 57.16 7.77 11.49
N ASN A 92 57.32 7.98 10.18
CA ASN A 92 58.61 8.00 9.55
C ASN A 92 59.55 9.11 10.10
N VAL A 93 59.01 10.32 10.34
CA VAL A 93 59.79 11.40 10.98
C VAL A 93 60.15 11.03 12.42
N ALA A 94 59.30 10.43 13.18
CA ALA A 94 59.54 9.93 14.53
C ALA A 94 60.65 8.85 14.51
N PHE A 95 60.59 7.92 13.59
CA PHE A 95 61.63 6.90 13.41
C PHE A 95 63.00 7.54 13.08
N GLN A 96 63.06 8.45 12.11
CA GLN A 96 64.30 9.18 11.74
C GLN A 96 64.84 9.97 12.95
N THR A 97 63.96 10.64 13.73
CA THR A 97 64.36 11.39 14.92
C THR A 97 64.95 10.47 15.99
N ASN A 98 64.37 9.28 16.17
CA ASN A 98 64.91 8.28 17.11
C ASN A 98 66.30 7.80 16.70
N ILE A 99 66.53 7.59 15.38
CA ILE A 99 67.87 7.20 14.84
C ILE A 99 68.87 8.35 15.04
N LEU A 100 68.47 9.60 14.76
CA LEU A 100 69.31 10.78 14.99
C LEU A 100 69.66 10.93 16.50
N ALA A 101 68.70 10.72 17.39
CA ALA A 101 68.90 10.74 18.84
C ALA A 101 69.87 9.63 19.29
N LEU A 102 69.77 8.44 18.70
CA LEU A 102 70.69 7.34 18.99
C LEU A 102 72.13 7.67 18.54
N ASN A 103 72.32 8.20 17.35
CA ASN A 103 73.60 8.60 16.85
C ASN A 103 74.22 9.73 17.72
N ALA A 104 73.43 10.74 18.10
CA ALA A 104 73.86 11.80 19.01
C ALA A 104 74.25 11.26 20.42
N ALA A 105 73.54 10.27 20.93
CA ALA A 105 73.89 9.64 22.21
C ALA A 105 75.20 8.86 22.13
N ILE A 106 75.49 8.20 20.99
CA ILE A 106 76.75 7.50 20.76
C ILE A 106 77.89 8.52 20.71
N GLU A 107 77.73 9.60 19.94
CA GLU A 107 78.77 10.65 19.82
C GLU A 107 79.00 11.39 21.14
N ALA A 108 77.96 11.65 21.94
CA ALA A 108 78.06 12.20 23.28
C ALA A 108 78.84 11.27 24.25
N ALA A 109 78.67 9.97 24.11
CA ALA A 109 79.43 8.98 24.89
C ALA A 109 80.89 8.96 24.45
N HIS A 110 81.20 9.16 23.17
CA HIS A 110 82.54 9.25 22.60
C HIS A 110 83.31 10.49 23.11
N ALA A 111 82.59 11.61 23.35
CA ALA A 111 83.16 12.84 23.93
C ALA A 111 83.43 12.79 25.41
N GLY A 112 83.18 11.67 26.10
CA GLY A 112 83.48 11.46 27.51
C GLY A 112 82.82 12.49 28.46
N ASN A 113 83.59 13.06 29.40
CA ASN A 113 83.04 14.02 30.38
C ASN A 113 82.40 15.27 29.73
N GLN A 114 82.88 15.71 28.58
CA GLN A 114 82.37 16.91 27.88
C GLN A 114 81.04 16.65 27.20
N GLY A 115 80.71 15.42 26.94
CA GLY A 115 79.48 15.04 26.24
C GLY A 115 78.30 14.76 27.20
N ARG A 116 78.47 14.78 28.53
CA ARG A 116 77.41 14.35 29.48
C ARG A 116 76.06 15.08 29.33
N GLY A 117 76.09 16.40 29.11
CA GLY A 117 74.92 17.23 28.92
C GLY A 117 74.19 16.84 27.58
N PHE A 118 74.92 16.63 26.53
CA PHE A 118 74.41 16.19 25.21
C PHE A 118 73.82 14.77 25.28
N ALA A 119 74.38 13.85 26.02
CA ALA A 119 73.89 12.51 26.22
C ALA A 119 72.48 12.51 26.86
N VAL A 120 72.24 13.39 27.82
CA VAL A 120 70.91 13.54 28.48
C VAL A 120 69.87 14.04 27.47
N VAL A 121 70.22 15.08 26.67
CA VAL A 121 69.31 15.63 25.66
C VAL A 121 69.03 14.59 24.58
N ALA A 122 70.05 13.89 24.08
CA ALA A 122 69.87 12.84 23.07
C ALA A 122 68.93 11.71 23.57
N LYS A 123 69.08 11.28 24.84
CA LYS A 123 68.20 10.29 25.45
C LYS A 123 66.74 10.77 25.53
N GLU A 124 66.54 12.05 25.88
CA GLU A 124 65.20 12.66 26.00
C GLU A 124 64.51 12.76 24.62
N VAL A 125 65.26 13.20 23.61
CA VAL A 125 64.79 13.27 22.19
C VAL A 125 64.41 11.86 21.69
N GLY A 126 65.22 10.86 21.96
CA GLY A 126 64.89 9.47 21.64
C GLY A 126 63.64 8.94 22.31
N LEU A 127 63.41 9.31 23.60
CA LEU A 127 62.21 8.99 24.32
C LEU A 127 60.96 9.65 23.71
N LEU A 128 61.06 10.95 23.37
CA LEU A 128 60.01 11.71 22.71
C LEU A 128 59.66 11.13 21.32
N ALA A 129 60.67 10.77 20.55
CA ALA A 129 60.49 10.12 19.25
C ALA A 129 59.74 8.79 19.35
N ARG A 130 60.10 7.92 20.30
CA ARG A 130 59.36 6.66 20.56
C ARG A 130 57.94 6.91 21.00
N LYS A 131 57.66 7.91 21.87
CA LYS A 131 56.34 8.29 22.28
C LYS A 131 55.50 8.82 21.11
N SER A 132 56.10 9.58 20.18
CA SER A 132 55.46 10.04 18.95
C SER A 132 55.04 8.84 18.08
N SER A 133 55.98 7.90 17.81
CA SER A 133 55.70 6.70 17.02
C SER A 133 54.56 5.83 17.65
N HIS A 134 54.55 5.70 18.98
CA HIS A 134 53.44 4.98 19.65
C HIS A 134 52.10 5.70 19.47
N SER A 135 52.09 7.04 19.54
CA SER A 135 50.89 7.85 19.33
C SER A 135 50.39 7.73 17.89
N THR A 136 51.27 7.73 16.89
CA THR A 136 50.88 7.52 15.46
C THR A 136 50.28 6.15 15.21
N GLN A 137 50.83 5.09 15.83
CA GLN A 137 50.23 3.73 15.76
C GLN A 137 48.81 3.71 16.33
N THR A 138 48.57 4.36 17.45
CA THR A 138 47.23 4.48 18.05
C THR A 138 46.28 5.20 17.14
N ILE A 139 46.70 6.32 16.50
CA ILE A 139 45.90 7.07 15.53
C ILE A 139 45.59 6.21 14.31
N GLN A 140 46.55 5.44 13.77
CA GLN A 140 46.32 4.51 12.67
C GLN A 140 45.25 3.48 12.99
N GLN A 141 45.27 2.92 14.23
CA GLN A 141 44.25 1.98 14.67
C GLN A 141 42.86 2.62 14.71
N LEU A 142 42.75 3.85 15.19
CA LEU A 142 41.48 4.60 15.22
C LEU A 142 40.96 4.91 13.83
N ILE A 143 41.84 5.29 12.89
CA ILE A 143 41.45 5.50 11.49
C ILE A 143 40.93 4.21 10.86
N ASN A 144 41.63 3.08 11.05
CA ASN A 144 41.21 1.80 10.52
C ASN A 144 39.84 1.35 11.10
N HIS A 145 39.64 1.54 12.39
CA HIS A 145 38.35 1.25 13.03
C HIS A 145 37.20 2.14 12.49
N SER A 146 37.50 3.44 12.27
CA SER A 146 36.54 4.37 11.65
C SER A 146 36.17 3.96 10.24
N LEU A 147 37.15 3.56 9.41
CA LEU A 147 36.93 3.07 8.05
C LEU A 147 36.05 1.82 8.03
N GLN A 148 36.28 0.87 8.94
CA GLN A 148 35.44 -0.31 9.09
C GLN A 148 33.98 0.08 9.40
N GLY A 149 33.77 1.01 10.35
CA GLY A 149 32.44 1.51 10.67
C GLY A 149 31.73 2.18 9.50
N ILE A 150 32.48 2.91 8.64
CA ILE A 150 31.97 3.55 7.44
C ILE A 150 31.58 2.48 6.39
N GLU A 151 32.40 1.46 6.20
CA GLU A 151 32.11 0.36 5.27
C GLU A 151 30.82 -0.38 5.69
N ASP A 152 30.66 -0.66 6.98
CA ASP A 152 29.46 -1.29 7.52
C ASP A 152 28.21 -0.39 7.37
N GLY A 153 28.39 0.92 7.58
CA GLY A 153 27.37 1.94 7.32
C GLY A 153 26.96 1.98 5.84
N SER A 154 27.92 1.99 4.94
CA SER A 154 27.67 1.96 3.48
C SER A 154 26.89 0.71 3.03
N LYS A 155 27.22 -0.46 3.59
CA LYS A 155 26.47 -1.71 3.35
C LYS A 155 25.02 -1.61 3.86
N ALA A 156 24.80 -0.92 5.00
CA ALA A 156 23.46 -0.70 5.54
C ALA A 156 22.64 0.24 4.64
N VAL A 157 23.25 1.31 4.13
CA VAL A 157 22.64 2.24 3.18
C VAL A 157 22.27 1.53 1.87
N GLY A 158 23.13 0.70 1.30
CA GLY A 158 22.80 -0.06 0.09
C GLY A 158 21.64 -1.04 0.28
N ARG A 159 21.49 -1.63 1.47
CA ARG A 159 20.29 -2.44 1.81
C ARG A 159 19.02 -1.59 1.91
N LEU A 160 19.11 -0.39 2.44
CA LEU A 160 17.99 0.53 2.55
C LEU A 160 17.53 0.99 1.16
N GLU A 161 18.45 1.35 0.27
CA GLU A 161 18.18 1.68 -1.13
C GLU A 161 17.43 0.54 -1.85
N SER A 162 17.92 -0.69 -1.72
CA SER A 162 17.23 -1.87 -2.28
C SER A 162 15.80 -2.04 -1.72
N ASN A 163 15.57 -1.73 -0.45
CA ASN A 163 14.23 -1.79 0.13
C ASN A 163 13.33 -0.65 -0.37
N LEU A 164 13.84 0.57 -0.54
CA LEU A 164 13.09 1.70 -1.13
C LEU A 164 12.67 1.39 -2.56
N GLN A 165 13.54 0.80 -3.38
CA GLN A 165 13.21 0.35 -4.74
C GLN A 165 12.08 -0.69 -4.73
N LYS A 166 12.09 -1.64 -3.77
CA LYS A 166 10.98 -2.60 -3.60
C LYS A 166 9.68 -1.90 -3.23
N VAL A 167 9.74 -0.92 -2.32
CA VAL A 167 8.56 -0.11 -1.94
C VAL A 167 8.00 0.62 -3.16
N THR A 168 8.85 1.25 -3.96
CA THR A 168 8.45 1.93 -5.20
C THR A 168 7.77 0.96 -6.19
N GLY A 169 8.31 -0.25 -6.34
CA GLY A 169 7.69 -1.30 -7.15
C GLY A 169 6.32 -1.76 -6.62
N LEU A 170 6.19 -1.95 -5.31
CA LEU A 170 4.92 -2.33 -4.68
C LEU A 170 3.86 -1.23 -4.83
N VAL A 171 4.24 0.03 -4.67
CA VAL A 171 3.35 1.17 -4.89
C VAL A 171 2.92 1.28 -6.36
N GLY A 172 3.82 0.99 -7.31
CA GLY A 172 3.48 0.90 -8.73
C GLY A 172 2.41 -0.17 -9.02
N ASN A 173 2.58 -1.37 -8.46
CA ASN A 173 1.59 -2.45 -8.57
C ASN A 173 0.26 -2.08 -7.91
N LEU A 174 0.29 -1.44 -6.74
CA LEU A 174 -0.91 -0.95 -6.06
C LEU A 174 -1.68 0.06 -6.92
N SER A 175 -0.99 0.97 -7.61
CA SER A 175 -1.63 1.93 -8.52
C SER A 175 -2.32 1.21 -9.70
N GLY A 176 -1.73 0.14 -10.23
CA GLY A 176 -2.37 -0.72 -11.23
C GLY A 176 -3.66 -1.35 -10.71
N LEU A 177 -3.62 -1.98 -9.54
CA LEU A 177 -4.80 -2.59 -8.92
C LEU A 177 -5.92 -1.58 -8.63
N LEU A 178 -5.57 -0.36 -8.22
CA LEU A 178 -6.55 0.71 -7.98
C LEU A 178 -7.23 1.17 -9.28
N ASN A 179 -6.51 1.21 -10.40
CA ASN A 179 -7.09 1.47 -11.71
C ASN A 179 -8.07 0.35 -12.13
N ASP A 180 -7.70 -0.92 -11.90
CA ASP A 180 -8.57 -2.06 -12.18
C ASP A 180 -9.85 -2.01 -11.34
N ILE A 181 -9.72 -1.69 -10.03
CA ILE A 181 -10.88 -1.50 -9.13
C ILE A 181 -11.77 -0.36 -9.64
N SER A 182 -11.19 0.77 -10.05
CA SER A 182 -11.95 1.89 -10.61
C SER A 182 -12.70 1.49 -11.88
N GLY A 183 -12.06 0.77 -12.80
CA GLY A 183 -12.68 0.25 -14.01
C GLY A 183 -13.82 -0.73 -13.72
N ALA A 184 -13.59 -1.67 -12.81
CA ALA A 184 -14.61 -2.62 -12.38
C ALA A 184 -15.81 -1.93 -11.71
N THR A 185 -15.56 -0.91 -10.89
CA THR A 185 -16.61 -0.13 -10.21
C THR A 185 -17.46 0.65 -11.23
N LEU A 186 -16.86 1.27 -12.24
CA LEU A 186 -17.59 1.94 -13.32
C LEU A 186 -18.50 0.95 -14.10
N SER A 187 -17.98 -0.24 -14.44
CA SER A 187 -18.78 -1.28 -15.09
C SER A 187 -19.93 -1.78 -14.21
N GLN A 188 -19.71 -1.87 -12.88
CA GLN A 188 -20.76 -2.17 -11.92
C GLN A 188 -21.85 -1.09 -11.90
N GLY A 189 -21.48 0.19 -11.96
CA GLY A 189 -22.42 1.32 -12.04
C GLY A 189 -23.33 1.23 -13.27
N GLU A 190 -22.76 0.95 -14.46
CA GLU A 190 -23.55 0.74 -15.67
C GLU A 190 -24.53 -0.42 -15.52
N SER A 191 -24.09 -1.54 -14.90
CA SER A 191 -24.92 -2.70 -14.62
C SER A 191 -26.06 -2.37 -13.65
N ILE A 192 -25.82 -1.58 -12.62
CA ILE A 192 -26.80 -1.09 -11.66
C ILE A 192 -27.86 -0.22 -12.37
N HIS A 193 -27.43 0.71 -13.22
CA HIS A 193 -28.35 1.51 -14.02
C HIS A 193 -29.22 0.69 -14.97
N HIS A 194 -28.64 -0.36 -15.56
CA HIS A 194 -29.40 -1.29 -16.40
C HIS A 194 -30.44 -2.07 -15.58
N MET A 195 -30.06 -2.60 -14.41
CA MET A 195 -30.97 -3.30 -13.50
C MET A 195 -32.09 -2.40 -13.02
N THR A 196 -31.82 -1.14 -12.68
CA THR A 196 -32.83 -0.16 -12.26
C THR A 196 -33.88 0.06 -13.34
N ARG A 197 -33.48 0.16 -14.62
CA ARG A 197 -34.42 0.26 -15.74
C ARG A 197 -35.26 -1.00 -15.91
N GLN A 198 -34.66 -2.19 -15.77
CA GLN A 198 -35.40 -3.44 -15.87
C GLN A 198 -36.40 -3.61 -14.74
N LEU A 199 -36.04 -3.22 -13.50
CA LEU A 199 -36.98 -3.23 -12.35
C LEU A 199 -38.16 -2.29 -12.57
N HIS A 200 -37.93 -1.10 -13.12
CA HIS A 200 -39.02 -0.18 -13.46
C HIS A 200 -40.01 -0.83 -14.43
N ASN A 201 -39.53 -1.51 -15.47
CA ASN A 201 -40.37 -2.22 -16.41
C ASN A 201 -41.12 -3.38 -15.76
N LEU A 202 -40.45 -4.18 -14.92
CA LEU A 202 -41.05 -5.30 -14.19
C LEU A 202 -42.14 -4.81 -13.23
N ASN A 203 -41.94 -3.70 -12.54
CA ASN A 203 -42.93 -3.08 -11.66
C ASN A 203 -44.18 -2.66 -12.45
N GLN A 204 -43.99 -2.05 -13.64
CA GLN A 204 -45.09 -1.70 -14.51
C GLN A 204 -45.88 -2.95 -14.99
N VAL A 205 -45.20 -4.04 -15.37
CA VAL A 205 -45.82 -5.30 -15.77
C VAL A 205 -46.57 -5.96 -14.60
N ALA A 206 -46.00 -5.94 -13.40
CA ALA A 206 -46.64 -6.49 -12.20
C ALA A 206 -47.94 -5.75 -11.87
N LYS A 207 -47.91 -4.42 -11.94
CA LYS A 207 -49.09 -3.56 -11.73
C LYS A 207 -50.20 -3.83 -12.78
N GLN A 208 -49.84 -3.90 -14.05
CA GLN A 208 -50.80 -4.22 -15.14
C GLN A 208 -51.36 -5.62 -14.95
N THR A 209 -50.55 -6.59 -14.55
CA THR A 209 -51.02 -7.96 -14.24
C THR A 209 -52.04 -7.96 -13.10
N GLY A 210 -51.77 -7.23 -12.02
CA GLY A 210 -52.67 -7.07 -10.90
C GLY A 210 -54.04 -6.47 -11.31
N GLU A 211 -54.03 -5.43 -12.14
CA GLU A 211 -55.23 -4.81 -12.71
C GLU A 211 -56.05 -5.80 -13.57
N LEU A 212 -55.37 -6.53 -14.49
CA LEU A 212 -56.02 -7.55 -15.33
C LEU A 212 -56.65 -8.65 -14.52
N VAL A 213 -55.96 -9.15 -13.47
CA VAL A 213 -56.46 -10.16 -12.58
C VAL A 213 -57.70 -9.65 -11.77
N GLY A 214 -57.64 -8.37 -11.38
CA GLY A 214 -58.78 -7.68 -10.72
C GLY A 214 -60.02 -7.64 -11.63
N HIS A 215 -59.83 -7.29 -12.91
CA HIS A 215 -60.91 -7.30 -13.93
C HIS A 215 -61.43 -8.70 -14.17
N ALA A 216 -60.55 -9.68 -14.37
CA ALA A 216 -60.93 -11.08 -14.58
C ALA A 216 -61.72 -11.67 -13.38
N SER A 217 -61.31 -11.27 -12.14
CA SER A 217 -62.06 -11.68 -10.92
C SER A 217 -63.44 -11.08 -10.82
N LYS A 218 -63.65 -9.81 -11.21
CA LYS A 218 -64.96 -9.16 -11.31
C LYS A 218 -65.85 -9.86 -12.36
N ALA A 219 -65.34 -10.09 -13.55
CA ALA A 219 -66.06 -10.76 -14.64
C ALA A 219 -66.46 -12.18 -14.24
N SER A 220 -65.57 -12.94 -13.57
CA SER A 220 -65.84 -14.29 -13.09
C SER A 220 -66.97 -14.30 -12.06
N ARG A 221 -67.00 -13.37 -11.12
CA ARG A 221 -68.09 -13.22 -10.14
C ARG A 221 -69.44 -12.89 -10.77
N GLN A 222 -69.42 -12.00 -11.79
CA GLN A 222 -70.63 -11.65 -12.54
C GLN A 222 -71.17 -12.86 -13.29
N LEU A 223 -70.34 -13.61 -14.02
CA LEU A 223 -70.74 -14.84 -14.73
C LEU A 223 -71.29 -15.90 -13.76
N GLN A 224 -70.71 -16.00 -12.53
CA GLN A 224 -71.22 -16.90 -11.52
C GLN A 224 -72.65 -16.51 -11.05
N SER A 225 -72.91 -15.21 -10.87
CA SER A 225 -74.21 -14.66 -10.52
C SER A 225 -75.25 -14.91 -11.66
N GLU A 226 -74.88 -14.61 -12.91
CA GLU A 226 -75.74 -14.79 -14.09
C GLU A 226 -76.06 -16.29 -14.29
N SER A 227 -75.05 -17.16 -14.14
CA SER A 227 -75.26 -18.62 -14.21
C SER A 227 -76.22 -19.13 -13.13
N HIS A 228 -76.13 -18.57 -11.92
CA HIS A 228 -77.05 -18.93 -10.83
C HIS A 228 -78.50 -18.48 -11.11
N GLN A 229 -78.66 -17.25 -11.65
CA GLN A 229 -79.97 -16.74 -12.07
C GLN A 229 -80.56 -17.57 -13.21
N LEU A 230 -79.77 -17.95 -14.20
CA LEU A 230 -80.21 -18.85 -15.27
C LEU A 230 -80.66 -20.22 -14.75
N LEU A 231 -79.91 -20.81 -13.81
CA LEU A 231 -80.27 -22.08 -13.19
C LEU A 231 -81.59 -22.00 -12.41
N GLN A 232 -81.82 -20.90 -11.69
CA GLN A 232 -83.09 -20.62 -10.99
C GLN A 232 -84.25 -20.42 -11.97
N ALA A 233 -84.03 -19.73 -13.13
CA ALA A 233 -85.05 -19.53 -14.15
C ALA A 233 -85.44 -20.86 -14.78
N VAL A 234 -84.47 -21.71 -15.18
CA VAL A 234 -84.70 -23.05 -15.76
C VAL A 234 -85.43 -24.00 -14.76
N THR A 235 -85.11 -23.94 -13.46
CA THR A 235 -85.79 -24.77 -12.46
C THR A 235 -87.26 -24.34 -12.20
N ARG A 236 -87.60 -23.08 -12.56
CA ARG A 236 -89.00 -22.60 -12.51
C ARG A 236 -89.83 -23.13 -13.70
N PHE A 237 -89.19 -23.41 -14.87
CA PHE A 237 -89.86 -24.05 -16.02
C PHE A 237 -89.79 -25.56 -15.99
N ARG A 238 -90.16 -26.18 -14.86
CA ARG A 238 -90.49 -27.61 -14.86
C ARG A 238 -91.74 -27.81 -15.68
N LEU A 239 -91.59 -28.43 -16.84
CA LEU A 239 -92.71 -28.97 -17.61
C LEU A 239 -93.47 -29.97 -16.73
N PRO A 240 -94.86 -29.92 -16.63
CA PRO A 240 -95.61 -30.99 -16.02
C PRO A 240 -95.42 -32.28 -16.81
N ALA A 241 -95.15 -33.34 -16.18
CA ALA A 241 -95.05 -34.70 -16.79
C ALA A 241 -96.40 -35.20 -17.29
#